data_1c256256cfad6b5dc7e30cb135456f83
#
_entry.id   1c256256cfad6b5dc7e30cb135456f83
#
_cell.length_a   1.000
_cell.length_b   1.000
_cell.length_c   1.000
_cell.angle_alpha   90.00
_cell.angle_beta   90.00
_cell.angle_gamma   90.00
#
_symmetry.space_group_name_H-M   'P 1'
#
loop_
_entity.id
_entity.type
_entity.pdbx_description
1 polymer ?
#
loop_
_entity_poly.entity_id
_entity_poly.type
_entity_poly.pdbx_seq_one_letter_code
_entity_poly.pdbx_strand_id
1 'polypeptide(L)'
;MTVKEVEERTGLPRANIRYYESEGLIHPARGENGYRDYRQEDVGTLLKIKLLRQVGFSLEVIRALQAGELDLEPALEGRLAALTSQQTELGQAAGICRAMREDHVRYDTLDAPAYLDRMRQPERPSLTWREDPPPQTIFPWRRFWARTLDLILCTFLYFSALALLGRISMLNRTGGYEILDQLGALALLLLLEPLCLHLWGATPGKFLLGLRLTRSDGSCFSYWEGLRRTALVLVGIGGNLIPLVSSGLMIAYCWQDYHGRLQFWRRGTDEVYTDGSRPGQSYWNTSKSRLKALGAVGLVLTSFALSVGIQNWVLAPIHQDRALTVEQFVENYNHFSQNLEGPDVQVAQLTAEGTFVEPEDMPGVAVVSLYEDAPLRLEFQEEGGALTAVSYSYRYEPSGEGLFTALPGRTTAKILWSFLYGRCGLSREELLDLMGQIEEQPGQPLEWTDQGAKILYQPEVLGYYVNNWGLIPEEGAEEYLVTAEFSVSLA
;
A
#
# COMPACT_ATOMS: atom_id res chain seq x y z
N MET A 1 -30.02 -40.96 -3.34
CA MET A 1 -30.48 -39.70 -4.00
C MET A 1 -29.28 -38.87 -4.37
N THR A 2 -29.37 -38.15 -5.49
CA THR A 2 -28.32 -37.20 -5.92
C THR A 2 -28.36 -35.91 -5.08
N VAL A 3 -27.27 -35.19 -5.06
CA VAL A 3 -27.20 -33.86 -4.36
C VAL A 3 -28.22 -32.87 -4.91
N LYS A 4 -28.64 -32.99 -6.18
CA LYS A 4 -29.67 -32.15 -6.80
C LYS A 4 -31.04 -32.41 -6.20
N GLU A 5 -31.40 -33.68 -6.06
CA GLU A 5 -32.67 -34.09 -5.43
C GLU A 5 -32.71 -33.67 -3.94
N VAL A 6 -31.58 -33.75 -3.24
CA VAL A 6 -31.46 -33.27 -1.85
C VAL A 6 -31.62 -31.74 -1.77
N GLU A 7 -31.03 -30.99 -2.70
CA GLU A 7 -31.23 -29.54 -2.83
C GLU A 7 -32.70 -29.17 -3.01
N GLU A 8 -33.39 -29.89 -3.92
CA GLU A 8 -34.82 -29.65 -4.19
C GLU A 8 -35.70 -29.96 -2.96
N ARG A 9 -35.39 -31.04 -2.23
CA ARG A 9 -36.15 -31.45 -1.04
C ARG A 9 -35.90 -30.62 0.21
N THR A 10 -34.63 -30.21 0.44
CA THR A 10 -34.26 -29.48 1.63
C THR A 10 -34.32 -27.98 1.42
N GLY A 11 -34.26 -27.51 0.16
CA GLY A 11 -34.08 -26.12 -0.20
C GLY A 11 -32.74 -25.56 0.30
N LEU A 12 -31.76 -26.41 0.54
CA LEU A 12 -30.39 -26.01 0.87
C LEU A 12 -29.54 -25.97 -0.40
N PRO A 13 -28.75 -24.94 -0.66
CA PRO A 13 -27.80 -24.95 -1.76
C PRO A 13 -26.84 -26.14 -1.65
N ARG A 14 -26.43 -26.71 -2.80
CA ARG A 14 -25.47 -27.83 -2.87
C ARG A 14 -24.16 -27.54 -2.10
N ALA A 15 -23.79 -26.29 -2.06
CA ALA A 15 -22.65 -25.83 -1.32
C ALA A 15 -22.77 -26.07 0.18
N ASN A 16 -23.92 -25.75 0.77
CA ASN A 16 -24.19 -25.94 2.18
C ASN A 16 -24.29 -27.43 2.50
N ILE A 17 -24.89 -28.23 1.63
CA ILE A 17 -24.95 -29.67 1.80
C ILE A 17 -23.54 -30.28 1.89
N ARG A 18 -22.64 -29.89 0.96
CA ARG A 18 -21.24 -30.34 0.98
C ARG A 18 -20.46 -29.82 2.16
N TYR A 19 -20.77 -28.61 2.60
CA TYR A 19 -20.15 -28.02 3.76
C TYR A 19 -20.53 -28.80 5.04
N TYR A 20 -21.79 -29.15 5.23
CA TYR A 20 -22.21 -29.97 6.38
C TYR A 20 -21.62 -31.39 6.32
N GLU A 21 -21.40 -31.94 5.12
CA GLU A 21 -20.63 -33.18 4.96
C GLU A 21 -19.17 -33.01 5.38
N SER A 22 -18.50 -31.92 4.97
CA SER A 22 -17.10 -31.65 5.35
C SER A 22 -16.94 -31.37 6.84
N GLU A 23 -17.98 -30.84 7.49
CA GLU A 23 -18.03 -30.62 8.93
C GLU A 23 -18.41 -31.90 9.71
N GLY A 24 -18.66 -33.01 9.02
CA GLY A 24 -18.99 -34.29 9.66
C GLY A 24 -20.39 -34.34 10.25
N LEU A 25 -21.30 -33.47 9.83
CA LEU A 25 -22.70 -33.45 10.31
C LEU A 25 -23.60 -34.41 9.56
N ILE A 26 -23.20 -34.83 8.35
CA ILE A 26 -23.82 -35.87 7.54
C ILE A 26 -22.75 -36.75 6.90
N HIS A 27 -23.06 -38.03 6.69
CA HIS A 27 -22.15 -39.03 6.14
C HIS A 27 -22.82 -39.82 4.98
N PRO A 28 -22.98 -39.19 3.79
CA PRO A 28 -23.61 -39.85 2.67
C PRO A 28 -22.77 -41.05 2.23
N ALA A 29 -23.46 -42.13 1.87
CA ALA A 29 -22.80 -43.31 1.31
C ALA A 29 -22.18 -42.97 -0.07
N ARG A 30 -21.23 -43.78 -0.51
CA ARG A 30 -20.70 -43.70 -1.88
C ARG A 30 -21.22 -44.88 -2.69
N GLY A 31 -21.82 -44.61 -3.83
CA GLY A 31 -22.22 -45.63 -4.77
C GLY A 31 -21.03 -46.32 -5.44
N GLU A 32 -21.27 -47.41 -6.15
CA GLU A 32 -20.25 -48.18 -6.91
C GLU A 32 -19.47 -47.31 -7.93
N ASN A 33 -20.09 -46.25 -8.41
CA ASN A 33 -19.52 -45.26 -9.34
C ASN A 33 -18.73 -44.14 -8.65
N GLY A 34 -18.53 -44.23 -7.31
CA GLY A 34 -17.82 -43.25 -6.53
C GLY A 34 -18.59 -41.96 -6.22
N TYR A 35 -19.81 -41.80 -6.77
CA TYR A 35 -20.63 -40.61 -6.46
C TYR A 35 -21.34 -40.76 -5.10
N ARG A 36 -21.67 -39.61 -4.52
CA ARG A 36 -22.41 -39.50 -3.25
C ARG A 36 -23.84 -40.00 -3.44
N ASP A 37 -24.27 -40.86 -2.56
CA ASP A 37 -25.62 -41.35 -2.47
C ASP A 37 -26.24 -41.00 -1.12
N TYR A 38 -27.12 -40.00 -1.13
CA TYR A 38 -27.79 -39.49 0.06
C TYR A 38 -29.03 -40.33 0.34
N ARG A 39 -29.21 -40.68 1.62
CA ARG A 39 -30.40 -41.43 2.08
C ARG A 39 -31.47 -40.46 2.60
N GLN A 40 -32.67 -40.98 2.84
CA GLN A 40 -33.78 -40.21 3.41
C GLN A 40 -33.42 -39.66 4.83
N GLU A 41 -32.61 -40.42 5.56
CA GLU A 41 -32.06 -39.99 6.89
C GLU A 41 -31.17 -38.76 6.78
N ASP A 42 -30.33 -38.67 5.75
CA ASP A 42 -29.49 -37.50 5.48
C ASP A 42 -30.33 -36.26 5.21
N VAL A 43 -31.43 -36.40 4.47
CA VAL A 43 -32.41 -35.34 4.22
C VAL A 43 -33.02 -34.84 5.54
N GLY A 44 -33.46 -35.77 6.41
CA GLY A 44 -34.01 -35.46 7.73
C GLY A 44 -32.99 -34.72 8.60
N THR A 45 -31.73 -35.17 8.59
CA THR A 45 -30.62 -34.53 9.32
C THR A 45 -30.35 -33.13 8.79
N LEU A 46 -30.31 -32.95 7.47
CA LEU A 46 -30.12 -31.61 6.86
C LEU A 46 -31.27 -30.65 7.21
N LEU A 47 -32.50 -31.12 7.29
CA LEU A 47 -33.64 -30.29 7.71
C LEU A 47 -33.53 -29.89 9.19
N LYS A 48 -33.09 -30.80 10.07
CA LYS A 48 -32.81 -30.47 11.48
C LYS A 48 -31.69 -29.41 11.59
N ILE A 49 -30.60 -29.61 10.89
CA ILE A 49 -29.49 -28.63 10.82
C ILE A 49 -30.03 -27.29 10.34
N LYS A 50 -30.79 -27.27 9.24
CA LYS A 50 -31.39 -26.06 8.67
C LYS A 50 -32.25 -25.33 9.71
N LEU A 51 -33.13 -26.01 10.41
CA LEU A 51 -33.99 -25.43 11.44
C LEU A 51 -33.17 -24.82 12.58
N LEU A 52 -32.23 -25.58 13.13
CA LEU A 52 -31.40 -25.12 14.24
C LEU A 52 -30.51 -23.93 13.86
N ARG A 53 -30.00 -23.92 12.64
CA ARG A 53 -29.26 -22.75 12.10
C ARG A 53 -30.15 -21.53 11.93
N GLN A 54 -31.41 -21.69 11.51
CA GLN A 54 -32.37 -20.60 11.36
C GLN A 54 -32.73 -19.95 12.71
N VAL A 55 -32.82 -20.74 13.77
CA VAL A 55 -33.01 -20.18 15.12
C VAL A 55 -31.69 -19.71 15.77
N GLY A 56 -30.56 -19.88 15.07
CA GLY A 56 -29.28 -19.26 15.41
C GLY A 56 -28.34 -20.09 16.27
N PHE A 57 -28.45 -21.42 16.25
CA PHE A 57 -27.44 -22.30 16.83
C PHE A 57 -26.18 -22.38 16.00
N SER A 58 -25.01 -22.43 16.63
CA SER A 58 -23.73 -22.69 15.96
C SER A 58 -23.61 -24.15 15.52
N LEU A 59 -22.74 -24.44 14.55
CA LEU A 59 -22.50 -25.83 14.11
C LEU A 59 -21.89 -26.69 15.23
N GLU A 60 -21.10 -26.10 16.10
CA GLU A 60 -20.54 -26.77 17.29
C GLU A 60 -21.64 -27.28 18.22
N VAL A 61 -22.62 -26.43 18.51
CA VAL A 61 -23.78 -26.82 19.33
C VAL A 61 -24.62 -27.89 18.62
N ILE A 62 -24.82 -27.76 17.31
CA ILE A 62 -25.58 -28.79 16.55
C ILE A 62 -24.84 -30.13 16.57
N ARG A 63 -23.49 -30.11 16.47
CA ARG A 63 -22.68 -31.34 16.56
C ARG A 63 -22.80 -31.98 17.97
N ALA A 64 -22.71 -31.20 19.03
CA ALA A 64 -22.88 -31.68 20.40
C ALA A 64 -24.27 -32.26 20.62
N LEU A 65 -25.31 -31.63 20.07
CA LEU A 65 -26.69 -32.18 20.09
C LEU A 65 -26.82 -33.52 19.34
N GLN A 66 -26.16 -33.66 18.18
CA GLN A 66 -26.13 -34.91 17.41
C GLN A 66 -25.38 -36.02 18.13
N ALA A 67 -24.28 -35.67 18.82
CA ALA A 67 -23.47 -36.60 19.61
C ALA A 67 -24.15 -37.02 20.92
N GLY A 68 -25.23 -36.33 21.33
CA GLY A 68 -25.88 -36.55 22.62
C GLY A 68 -25.09 -36.00 23.82
N GLU A 69 -24.10 -35.14 23.56
CA GLU A 69 -23.29 -34.48 24.59
C GLU A 69 -24.03 -33.28 25.20
N LEU A 70 -25.03 -32.77 24.51
CA LEU A 70 -25.87 -31.66 24.93
C LEU A 70 -27.35 -32.01 24.64
N ASP A 71 -28.22 -31.74 25.63
CA ASP A 71 -29.66 -31.86 25.44
C ASP A 71 -30.24 -30.62 24.76
N LEU A 72 -31.27 -30.83 23.93
CA LEU A 72 -31.89 -29.77 23.15
C LEU A 72 -32.59 -28.73 24.03
N GLU A 73 -33.24 -29.17 25.17
CA GLU A 73 -33.98 -28.28 26.04
C GLU A 73 -33.10 -27.23 26.72
N PRO A 74 -31.97 -27.57 27.39
CA PRO A 74 -31.03 -26.56 27.91
C PRO A 74 -30.44 -25.65 26.85
N ALA A 75 -30.17 -26.19 25.64
CA ALA A 75 -29.67 -25.38 24.54
C ALA A 75 -30.71 -24.34 24.06
N LEU A 76 -31.99 -24.72 24.00
CA LEU A 76 -33.10 -23.81 23.70
C LEU A 76 -33.29 -22.73 24.78
N GLU A 77 -33.16 -23.08 26.07
CA GLU A 77 -33.24 -22.12 27.17
C GLU A 77 -32.11 -21.06 27.05
N GLY A 78 -30.88 -21.51 26.85
CA GLY A 78 -29.74 -20.60 26.62
C GLY A 78 -29.95 -19.67 25.42
N ARG A 79 -30.52 -20.22 24.34
CA ARG A 79 -30.83 -19.43 23.15
C ARG A 79 -31.96 -18.43 23.37
N LEU A 80 -33.00 -18.82 24.11
CA LEU A 80 -34.08 -17.93 24.51
C LEU A 80 -33.60 -16.77 25.37
N ALA A 81 -32.73 -17.04 26.34
CA ALA A 81 -32.12 -15.98 27.18
C ALA A 81 -31.32 -14.97 26.30
N ALA A 82 -30.55 -15.46 25.33
CA ALA A 82 -29.80 -14.63 24.39
C ALA A 82 -30.74 -13.81 23.48
N LEU A 83 -31.86 -14.39 23.03
CA LEU A 83 -32.83 -13.72 22.16
C LEU A 83 -33.69 -12.68 22.87
N THR A 84 -33.98 -12.86 24.17
CA THR A 84 -34.72 -11.87 24.97
C THR A 84 -33.95 -10.57 25.17
N SER A 85 -32.65 -10.60 25.05
CA SER A 85 -31.81 -9.41 25.14
C SER A 85 -31.73 -8.58 23.82
N GLN A 86 -32.15 -9.16 22.70
CA GLN A 86 -32.12 -8.52 21.40
C GLN A 86 -33.56 -8.25 20.92
N GLN A 87 -34.05 -7.03 21.11
CA GLN A 87 -35.46 -6.67 20.86
C GLN A 87 -35.85 -6.69 19.37
N THR A 88 -37.09 -7.14 19.13
CA THR A 88 -38.04 -6.97 18.03
C THR A 88 -37.92 -7.82 16.77
N GLU A 89 -36.78 -8.00 16.14
CA GLU A 89 -36.70 -8.80 14.89
C GLU A 89 -36.62 -10.33 15.13
N LEU A 90 -36.34 -10.72 16.37
CA LEU A 90 -36.10 -12.11 16.77
C LEU A 90 -37.31 -12.76 17.49
N GLY A 91 -38.43 -12.06 17.59
CA GLY A 91 -39.64 -12.56 18.27
C GLY A 91 -40.18 -13.87 17.69
N GLN A 92 -40.03 -14.07 16.38
CA GLN A 92 -40.46 -15.33 15.73
C GLN A 92 -39.53 -16.50 16.07
N ALA A 93 -38.20 -16.28 16.05
CA ALA A 93 -37.25 -17.32 16.44
C ALA A 93 -37.46 -17.73 17.92
N ALA A 94 -37.71 -16.75 18.78
CA ALA A 94 -38.07 -17.02 20.20
C ALA A 94 -39.41 -17.80 20.31
N GLY A 95 -40.38 -17.48 19.44
CA GLY A 95 -41.65 -18.22 19.37
C GLY A 95 -41.45 -19.69 19.01
N ILE A 96 -40.65 -19.99 18.02
CA ILE A 96 -40.31 -21.37 17.62
C ILE A 96 -39.53 -22.10 18.73
N CYS A 97 -38.54 -21.44 19.33
CA CYS A 97 -37.82 -22.01 20.48
C CYS A 97 -38.77 -22.36 21.65
N ARG A 98 -39.75 -21.48 21.96
CA ARG A 98 -40.75 -21.77 23.00
C ARG A 98 -41.62 -22.98 22.63
N ALA A 99 -42.12 -23.05 21.39
CA ALA A 99 -42.91 -24.18 20.94
C ALA A 99 -42.13 -25.50 21.04
N MET A 100 -40.88 -25.52 20.60
CA MET A 100 -40.02 -26.70 20.71
C MET A 100 -39.75 -27.11 22.16
N ARG A 101 -39.61 -26.14 23.08
CA ARG A 101 -39.46 -26.40 24.50
C ARG A 101 -40.74 -26.90 25.14
N GLU A 102 -41.88 -26.30 24.85
CA GLU A 102 -43.20 -26.71 25.37
C GLU A 102 -43.58 -28.12 24.87
N ASP A 103 -43.21 -28.47 23.67
CA ASP A 103 -43.41 -29.80 23.08
C ASP A 103 -42.38 -30.84 23.63
N HIS A 104 -41.46 -30.44 24.54
CA HIS A 104 -40.39 -31.29 25.11
C HIS A 104 -39.61 -32.09 24.07
N VAL A 105 -39.29 -31.42 22.92
CA VAL A 105 -38.69 -32.08 21.77
C VAL A 105 -37.22 -32.40 22.03
N ARG A 106 -36.83 -33.65 21.77
CA ARG A 106 -35.42 -34.07 21.74
C ARG A 106 -34.91 -34.06 20.30
N TYR A 107 -33.59 -34.00 20.12
CA TYR A 107 -32.98 -33.92 18.80
C TYR A 107 -33.39 -35.09 17.87
N ASP A 108 -33.44 -36.30 18.42
CA ASP A 108 -33.82 -37.53 17.71
C ASP A 108 -35.30 -37.54 17.28
N THR A 109 -36.17 -36.90 18.07
CA THR A 109 -37.63 -36.84 17.83
C THR A 109 -38.09 -35.53 17.16
N LEU A 110 -37.14 -34.61 16.80
CA LEU A 110 -37.46 -33.32 16.19
C LEU A 110 -38.06 -33.47 14.79
N ASP A 111 -39.33 -33.09 14.65
CA ASP A 111 -40.02 -32.99 13.35
C ASP A 111 -39.68 -31.59 12.71
N ALA A 112 -38.52 -31.50 12.07
CA ALA A 112 -38.06 -30.28 11.47
C ALA A 112 -39.00 -29.70 10.38
N PRO A 113 -39.66 -30.51 9.49
CA PRO A 113 -40.64 -30.00 8.55
C PRO A 113 -41.80 -29.25 9.21
N ALA A 114 -42.38 -29.81 10.29
CA ALA A 114 -43.51 -29.19 10.97
C ALA A 114 -43.16 -27.80 11.55
N TYR A 115 -41.98 -27.64 12.18
CA TYR A 115 -41.53 -26.35 12.69
C TYR A 115 -41.10 -25.38 11.61
N LEU A 116 -40.53 -25.84 10.47
CA LEU A 116 -40.23 -25.01 9.32
C LEU A 116 -41.52 -24.47 8.65
N ASP A 117 -42.58 -25.25 8.59
CA ASP A 117 -43.88 -24.81 8.05
C ASP A 117 -44.56 -23.79 8.96
N ARG A 118 -44.46 -23.93 10.29
CA ARG A 118 -44.89 -22.88 11.23
C ARG A 118 -44.16 -21.55 11.01
N MET A 119 -42.90 -21.57 10.57
CA MET A 119 -42.14 -20.36 10.22
C MET A 119 -42.57 -19.71 8.89
N ARG A 120 -43.24 -20.46 8.01
CA ARG A 120 -43.67 -19.98 6.68
C ARG A 120 -45.07 -19.34 6.63
N GLN A 121 -45.83 -19.37 7.71
CA GLN A 121 -47.22 -18.85 7.70
C GLN A 121 -47.26 -17.34 7.45
N PRO A 122 -48.14 -16.87 6.50
CA PRO A 122 -48.05 -15.50 5.95
C PRO A 122 -48.54 -14.37 6.83
N GLU A 123 -49.07 -14.62 8.01
CA GLU A 123 -49.58 -13.57 8.90
C GLU A 123 -48.52 -12.97 9.85
N ARG A 124 -47.26 -13.38 9.72
CA ARG A 124 -46.13 -12.84 10.49
C ARG A 124 -45.00 -12.51 9.54
N PRO A 125 -44.26 -11.38 9.75
CA PRO A 125 -43.13 -11.08 8.91
C PRO A 125 -42.20 -12.29 8.86
N SER A 126 -42.01 -12.83 7.66
CA SER A 126 -41.14 -13.97 7.46
C SER A 126 -39.77 -13.66 8.04
N LEU A 127 -39.24 -14.52 8.91
CA LEU A 127 -37.81 -14.52 9.18
C LEU A 127 -37.13 -14.60 7.83
N THR A 128 -36.56 -13.47 7.38
CA THR A 128 -35.74 -13.46 6.19
C THR A 128 -34.69 -14.54 6.39
N TRP A 129 -34.57 -15.42 5.44
CA TRP A 129 -33.50 -16.40 5.40
C TRP A 129 -32.19 -15.66 5.67
N ARG A 130 -31.61 -15.86 6.83
CA ARG A 130 -30.18 -15.59 6.97
C ARG A 130 -29.54 -16.72 6.16
N GLU A 131 -29.09 -16.41 4.95
CA GLU A 131 -28.21 -17.32 4.25
C GLU A 131 -27.10 -17.69 5.22
N ASP A 132 -26.83 -18.98 5.38
CA ASP A 132 -25.68 -19.41 6.17
C ASP A 132 -24.48 -18.55 5.70
N PRO A 133 -23.75 -17.93 6.60
CA PRO A 133 -22.62 -17.12 6.20
C PRO A 133 -21.76 -17.98 5.27
N PRO A 134 -21.37 -17.47 4.12
CA PRO A 134 -20.55 -18.24 3.18
C PRO A 134 -19.34 -18.78 3.98
N PRO A 135 -18.91 -20.03 3.69
CA PRO A 135 -17.87 -20.68 4.46
C PRO A 135 -16.68 -19.77 4.63
N GLN A 136 -16.20 -19.64 5.86
CA GLN A 136 -15.05 -18.78 6.17
C GLN A 136 -13.89 -19.21 5.29
N THR A 137 -13.45 -18.32 4.43
CA THR A 137 -12.37 -18.63 3.53
C THR A 137 -11.03 -18.38 4.23
N ILE A 138 -10.32 -19.47 4.51
CA ILE A 138 -8.96 -19.41 5.02
C ILE A 138 -8.02 -19.27 3.82
N PHE A 139 -7.87 -18.06 3.32
CA PHE A 139 -6.87 -17.77 2.28
C PHE A 139 -5.83 -16.78 2.81
N PRO A 140 -4.87 -17.23 3.64
CA PRO A 140 -3.91 -16.35 4.28
C PRO A 140 -3.08 -15.58 3.26
N TRP A 141 -2.65 -16.21 2.17
CA TRP A 141 -1.85 -15.56 1.13
C TRP A 141 -2.61 -14.46 0.37
N ARG A 142 -3.92 -14.63 0.13
CA ARG A 142 -4.73 -13.57 -0.47
C ARG A 142 -4.87 -12.37 0.48
N ARG A 143 -4.97 -12.62 1.77
CA ARG A 143 -5.01 -11.58 2.81
C ARG A 143 -3.67 -10.85 2.92
N PHE A 144 -2.56 -11.59 2.82
CA PHE A 144 -1.21 -11.03 2.75
C PHE A 144 -1.08 -10.06 1.57
N TRP A 145 -1.35 -10.53 0.34
CA TRP A 145 -1.25 -9.70 -0.84
C TRP A 145 -2.23 -8.52 -0.86
N ALA A 146 -3.44 -8.70 -0.31
CA ALA A 146 -4.40 -7.61 -0.14
C ALA A 146 -3.83 -6.49 0.75
N ARG A 147 -3.21 -6.85 1.87
CA ARG A 147 -2.56 -5.91 2.77
C ARG A 147 -1.38 -5.20 2.11
N THR A 148 -0.55 -5.92 1.36
CA THR A 148 0.57 -5.36 0.62
C THR A 148 0.09 -4.33 -0.41
N LEU A 149 -0.97 -4.62 -1.16
CA LEU A 149 -1.57 -3.67 -2.10
C LEU A 149 -2.12 -2.42 -1.40
N ASP A 150 -2.79 -2.58 -0.26
CA ASP A 150 -3.30 -1.46 0.52
C ASP A 150 -2.15 -0.56 1.04
N LEU A 151 -1.04 -1.17 1.50
CA LEU A 151 0.17 -0.44 1.92
C LEU A 151 0.81 0.33 0.75
N ILE A 152 0.99 -0.31 -0.41
CA ILE A 152 1.52 0.34 -1.61
C ILE A 152 0.65 1.54 -2.00
N LEU A 153 -0.66 1.37 -1.99
CA LEU A 153 -1.59 2.45 -2.31
C LEU A 153 -1.52 3.62 -1.32
N CYS A 154 -1.48 3.33 -0.02
CA CYS A 154 -1.36 4.38 1.00
C CYS A 154 -0.01 5.10 0.92
N THR A 155 1.08 4.38 0.68
CA THR A 155 2.41 4.96 0.46
C THR A 155 2.41 5.87 -0.78
N PHE A 156 1.84 5.40 -1.89
CA PHE A 156 1.69 6.20 -3.10
C PHE A 156 0.88 7.48 -2.85
N LEU A 157 -0.27 7.38 -2.18
CA LEU A 157 -1.11 8.54 -1.86
C LEU A 157 -0.40 9.53 -0.94
N TYR A 158 0.33 9.04 0.06
CA TYR A 158 1.10 9.87 0.98
C TYR A 158 2.18 10.68 0.24
N PHE A 159 3.02 10.01 -0.54
CA PHE A 159 4.07 10.69 -1.31
C PHE A 159 3.50 11.60 -2.40
N SER A 160 2.41 11.18 -3.05
CA SER A 160 1.72 12.06 -4.00
C SER A 160 1.20 13.33 -3.34
N ALA A 161 0.70 13.23 -2.10
CA ALA A 161 0.26 14.42 -1.36
C ALA A 161 1.45 15.33 -1.01
N LEU A 162 2.57 14.79 -0.53
CA LEU A 162 3.79 15.57 -0.26
C LEU A 162 4.30 16.28 -1.54
N ALA A 163 4.35 15.55 -2.63
CA ALA A 163 4.82 16.07 -3.90
C ALA A 163 3.88 17.16 -4.46
N LEU A 164 2.57 16.92 -4.49
CA LEU A 164 1.60 17.84 -5.08
C LEU A 164 1.33 19.08 -4.22
N LEU A 165 1.34 18.95 -2.90
CA LEU A 165 1.07 20.05 -1.98
C LEU A 165 2.31 20.88 -1.66
N GLY A 166 3.47 20.23 -1.52
CA GLY A 166 4.72 20.86 -1.09
C GLY A 166 5.82 20.90 -2.15
N ARG A 167 5.63 20.32 -3.33
CA ARG A 167 6.70 20.11 -4.32
C ARG A 167 7.94 19.45 -3.71
N ILE A 168 7.72 18.49 -2.79
CA ILE A 168 8.78 17.79 -2.07
C ILE A 168 9.17 16.53 -2.84
N SER A 169 10.47 16.38 -3.13
CA SER A 169 11.03 15.21 -3.80
C SER A 169 10.93 13.95 -2.94
N MET A 170 10.72 12.81 -3.60
CA MET A 170 10.81 11.48 -2.99
C MET A 170 12.24 10.92 -2.98
N LEU A 171 13.15 11.57 -3.74
CA LEU A 171 14.55 11.13 -3.85
C LEU A 171 15.33 11.52 -2.60
N ASN A 172 16.35 10.71 -2.29
CA ASN A 172 17.35 10.99 -1.26
C ASN A 172 16.76 11.36 0.11
N ARG A 173 15.58 10.81 0.44
CA ARG A 173 14.99 10.93 1.78
C ARG A 173 15.59 9.86 2.67
N THR A 174 16.51 10.24 3.52
CA THR A 174 17.29 9.35 4.40
C THR A 174 17.09 9.73 5.88
N GLY A 175 17.69 8.97 6.78
CA GLY A 175 17.69 9.27 8.20
C GLY A 175 16.32 9.29 8.85
N GLY A 176 16.00 10.36 9.57
CA GLY A 176 14.74 10.53 10.30
C GLY A 176 13.50 10.62 9.41
N TYR A 177 13.65 11.12 8.17
CA TYR A 177 12.53 11.26 7.23
C TYR A 177 11.99 9.93 6.73
N GLU A 178 12.80 8.89 6.60
CA GLU A 178 12.30 7.53 6.25
C GLU A 178 11.29 7.03 7.27
N ILE A 179 11.57 7.25 8.56
CA ILE A 179 10.67 6.84 9.65
C ILE A 179 9.40 7.69 9.63
N LEU A 180 9.53 9.01 9.44
CA LEU A 180 8.38 9.92 9.36
C LEU A 180 7.48 9.58 8.18
N ASP A 181 8.06 9.25 7.03
CA ASP A 181 7.32 8.86 5.81
C ASP A 181 6.57 7.54 6.02
N GLN A 182 7.21 6.56 6.64
CA GLN A 182 6.55 5.32 7.01
C GLN A 182 5.39 5.55 7.99
N LEU A 183 5.61 6.38 9.02
CA LEU A 183 4.56 6.73 9.97
C LEU A 183 3.41 7.50 9.30
N GLY A 184 3.72 8.41 8.37
CA GLY A 184 2.73 9.14 7.58
C GLY A 184 1.86 8.21 6.72
N ALA A 185 2.48 7.29 5.98
CA ALA A 185 1.76 6.29 5.18
C ALA A 185 0.92 5.34 6.06
N LEU A 186 1.43 4.95 7.24
CA LEU A 186 0.69 4.12 8.19
C LEU A 186 -0.47 4.89 8.84
N ALA A 187 -0.30 6.16 9.15
CA ALA A 187 -1.39 7.01 9.64
C ALA A 187 -2.52 7.12 8.61
N LEU A 188 -2.16 7.28 7.33
CA LEU A 188 -3.13 7.28 6.25
C LEU A 188 -3.87 5.93 6.13
N LEU A 189 -3.15 4.82 6.23
CA LEU A 189 -3.76 3.48 6.27
C LEU A 189 -4.70 3.32 7.46
N LEU A 190 -4.28 3.80 8.65
CA LEU A 190 -5.06 3.74 9.89
C LEU A 190 -6.38 4.54 9.80
N LEU A 191 -6.42 5.57 8.96
CA LEU A 191 -7.63 6.35 8.69
C LEU A 191 -8.49 5.73 7.58
N LEU A 192 -7.88 5.31 6.47
CA LEU A 192 -8.61 4.86 5.28
C LEU A 192 -9.12 3.42 5.38
N GLU A 193 -8.37 2.50 5.98
CA GLU A 193 -8.83 1.10 6.10
C GLU A 193 -10.13 0.97 6.89
N PRO A 194 -10.27 1.59 8.10
CA PRO A 194 -11.54 1.57 8.84
C PRO A 194 -12.69 2.17 8.07
N LEU A 195 -12.44 3.25 7.34
CA LEU A 195 -13.45 3.90 6.50
C LEU A 195 -13.94 2.96 5.39
N CYS A 196 -13.02 2.32 4.69
CA CYS A 196 -13.35 1.34 3.64
C CYS A 196 -14.10 0.12 4.21
N LEU A 197 -13.70 -0.37 5.38
CA LEU A 197 -14.38 -1.49 6.06
C LEU A 197 -15.78 -1.10 6.53
N HIS A 198 -15.97 0.14 6.96
CA HIS A 198 -17.27 0.65 7.37
C HIS A 198 -18.22 0.80 6.18
N LEU A 199 -17.76 1.39 5.08
CA LEU A 199 -18.60 1.70 3.93
C LEU A 199 -18.88 0.48 3.04
N TRP A 200 -17.87 -0.37 2.82
CA TRP A 200 -17.92 -1.43 1.80
C TRP A 200 -17.60 -2.83 2.31
N GLY A 201 -17.11 -2.96 3.54
CA GLY A 201 -16.61 -4.22 4.09
C GLY A 201 -15.35 -4.73 3.39
N ALA A 202 -14.69 -3.91 2.57
CA ALA A 202 -13.47 -4.28 1.86
C ALA A 202 -12.61 -3.05 1.58
N THR A 203 -11.30 -3.19 1.71
CA THR A 203 -10.32 -2.22 1.19
C THR A 203 -10.09 -2.44 -0.30
N PRO A 204 -9.47 -1.49 -1.03
CA PRO A 204 -9.13 -1.67 -2.43
C PRO A 204 -8.35 -2.96 -2.70
N GLY A 205 -7.32 -3.27 -1.91
CA GLY A 205 -6.55 -4.50 -2.04
C GLY A 205 -7.38 -5.75 -1.77
N LYS A 206 -8.25 -5.74 -0.74
CA LYS A 206 -9.18 -6.84 -0.48
C LYS A 206 -10.18 -7.03 -1.61
N PHE A 207 -10.74 -5.93 -2.12
CA PHE A 207 -11.68 -5.96 -3.24
C PHE A 207 -11.05 -6.58 -4.50
N LEU A 208 -9.83 -6.16 -4.86
CA LEU A 208 -9.10 -6.69 -6.02
C LEU A 208 -8.78 -8.18 -5.89
N LEU A 209 -8.53 -8.65 -4.67
CA LEU A 209 -8.31 -10.07 -4.41
C LEU A 209 -9.60 -10.82 -4.02
N GLY A 210 -10.77 -10.19 -4.18
CA GLY A 210 -12.08 -10.79 -3.97
C GLY A 210 -12.36 -11.17 -2.52
N LEU A 211 -11.75 -10.47 -1.56
CA LEU A 211 -11.98 -10.66 -0.14
C LEU A 211 -12.94 -9.58 0.38
N ARG A 212 -13.87 -9.99 1.21
CA ARG A 212 -14.72 -9.10 1.99
C ARG A 212 -14.61 -9.46 3.46
N LEU A 213 -14.57 -8.46 4.31
CA LEU A 213 -14.51 -8.61 5.75
C LEU A 213 -15.77 -8.02 6.36
N THR A 214 -16.55 -8.87 7.02
CA THR A 214 -17.81 -8.49 7.66
C THR A 214 -17.89 -9.13 9.04
N ARG A 215 -18.90 -8.76 9.82
CA ARG A 215 -19.28 -9.50 11.00
C ARG A 215 -19.93 -10.83 10.61
N SER A 216 -20.10 -11.75 11.56
CA SER A 216 -20.79 -13.02 11.36
C SER A 216 -22.23 -12.85 10.89
N ASP A 217 -22.86 -11.72 11.23
CA ASP A 217 -24.19 -11.34 10.78
C ASP A 217 -24.24 -10.75 9.37
N GLY A 218 -23.10 -10.62 8.69
CA GLY A 218 -22.98 -10.04 7.35
C GLY A 218 -22.93 -8.51 7.32
N SER A 219 -23.07 -7.83 8.46
CA SER A 219 -22.97 -6.36 8.54
C SER A 219 -21.53 -5.88 8.42
N CYS A 220 -21.33 -4.64 7.94
CA CYS A 220 -20.03 -4.00 7.95
C CYS A 220 -19.64 -3.58 9.38
N PHE A 221 -18.33 -3.43 9.60
CA PHE A 221 -17.82 -2.91 10.88
C PHE A 221 -18.23 -1.44 11.08
N SER A 222 -18.41 -1.02 12.35
CA SER A 222 -18.38 0.40 12.64
C SER A 222 -16.96 0.95 12.44
N TYR A 223 -16.84 2.26 12.20
CA TYR A 223 -15.53 2.89 12.00
C TYR A 223 -14.56 2.61 13.16
N TRP A 224 -15.02 2.72 14.40
CA TRP A 224 -14.21 2.51 15.61
C TRP A 224 -13.75 1.05 15.80
N GLU A 225 -14.59 0.10 15.47
CA GLU A 225 -14.20 -1.33 15.46
C GLU A 225 -13.17 -1.61 14.37
N GLY A 226 -13.38 -1.04 13.17
CA GLY A 226 -12.41 -1.09 12.09
C GLY A 226 -11.08 -0.48 12.49
N LEU A 227 -11.09 0.70 13.15
CA LEU A 227 -9.90 1.39 13.65
C LEU A 227 -9.15 0.55 14.68
N ARG A 228 -9.85 0.05 15.71
CA ARG A 228 -9.25 -0.82 16.72
C ARG A 228 -8.60 -2.05 16.07
N ARG A 229 -9.30 -2.68 15.13
CA ARG A 229 -8.81 -3.85 14.42
C ARG A 229 -7.55 -3.52 13.61
N THR A 230 -7.58 -2.46 12.80
CA THR A 230 -6.44 -2.04 11.99
C THR A 230 -5.23 -1.71 12.87
N ALA A 231 -5.44 -1.00 13.98
CA ALA A 231 -4.37 -0.71 14.94
C ALA A 231 -3.76 -1.99 15.53
N LEU A 232 -4.58 -2.95 15.96
CA LEU A 232 -4.09 -4.23 16.51
C LEU A 232 -3.33 -5.05 15.45
N VAL A 233 -3.77 -5.05 14.19
CA VAL A 233 -3.05 -5.71 13.09
C VAL A 233 -1.70 -5.03 12.86
N LEU A 234 -1.65 -3.70 12.82
CA LEU A 234 -0.40 -2.95 12.66
C LEU A 234 0.59 -3.24 13.78
N VAL A 235 0.13 -3.23 15.04
CA VAL A 235 0.97 -3.63 16.19
C VAL A 235 1.48 -5.07 16.01
N GLY A 236 0.61 -5.99 15.59
CA GLY A 236 0.98 -7.40 15.36
C GLY A 236 2.06 -7.61 14.31
N ILE A 237 2.08 -6.79 13.28
CA ILE A 237 3.12 -6.85 12.22
C ILE A 237 4.31 -5.93 12.49
N GLY A 238 4.46 -5.39 13.70
CA GLY A 238 5.56 -4.50 14.07
C GLY A 238 5.49 -3.11 13.45
N GLY A 239 4.29 -2.61 13.15
CA GLY A 239 4.05 -1.27 12.59
C GLY A 239 4.64 -1.04 11.19
N ASN A 240 5.11 -2.08 10.52
CA ASN A 240 5.83 -1.98 9.23
C ASN A 240 7.06 -1.05 9.24
N LEU A 241 7.61 -0.79 10.43
CA LEU A 241 8.81 0.07 10.59
C LEU A 241 10.08 -0.56 10.01
N ILE A 242 10.15 -1.89 10.05
CA ILE A 242 11.22 -2.66 9.43
C ILE A 242 10.56 -3.61 8.42
N PRO A 243 10.58 -3.29 7.10
CA PRO A 243 9.82 -4.03 6.08
C PRO A 243 10.09 -5.53 6.05
N LEU A 244 11.35 -5.96 6.22
CA LEU A 244 11.71 -7.38 6.26
C LEU A 244 11.11 -8.11 7.47
N VAL A 245 11.15 -7.48 8.66
CA VAL A 245 10.57 -8.05 9.88
C VAL A 245 9.05 -8.13 9.76
N SER A 246 8.43 -7.07 9.30
CA SER A 246 6.97 -7.01 9.10
C SER A 246 6.48 -8.04 8.08
N SER A 247 7.21 -8.21 6.97
CA SER A 247 6.92 -9.24 5.97
C SER A 247 7.08 -10.65 6.58
N GLY A 248 8.13 -10.89 7.35
CA GLY A 248 8.35 -12.15 8.06
C GLY A 248 7.22 -12.46 9.06
N LEU A 249 6.80 -11.48 9.85
CA LEU A 249 5.66 -11.62 10.77
C LEU A 249 4.36 -11.89 10.01
N MET A 250 4.10 -11.20 8.91
CA MET A 250 2.92 -11.44 8.07
C MET A 250 2.93 -12.88 7.52
N ILE A 251 4.07 -13.38 7.07
CA ILE A 251 4.22 -14.78 6.60
C ILE A 251 3.98 -15.76 7.77
N ALA A 252 4.54 -15.49 8.95
CA ALA A 252 4.32 -16.30 10.13
C ALA A 252 2.83 -16.36 10.54
N TYR A 253 2.11 -15.25 10.46
CA TYR A 253 0.67 -15.22 10.70
C TYR A 253 -0.13 -15.94 9.61
N CYS A 254 0.30 -15.88 8.35
CA CYS A 254 -0.29 -16.70 7.28
C CYS A 254 -0.13 -18.20 7.57
N TRP A 255 1.05 -18.59 8.05
CA TRP A 255 1.31 -19.97 8.44
C TRP A 255 0.47 -20.40 9.65
N GLN A 256 0.31 -19.54 10.68
CA GLN A 256 -0.57 -19.80 11.82
C GLN A 256 -2.04 -19.97 11.39
N ASP A 257 -2.55 -19.11 10.51
CA ASP A 257 -3.90 -19.22 9.95
C ASP A 257 -4.11 -20.55 9.20
N TYR A 258 -3.10 -20.96 8.42
CA TYR A 258 -3.14 -22.22 7.69
C TYR A 258 -3.26 -23.44 8.62
N HIS A 259 -2.68 -23.35 9.83
CA HIS A 259 -2.76 -24.39 10.87
C HIS A 259 -3.94 -24.18 11.84
N GLY A 260 -4.90 -23.32 11.50
CA GLY A 260 -6.09 -23.09 12.32
C GLY A 260 -5.86 -22.32 13.61
N ARG A 261 -4.69 -21.68 13.80
CA ARG A 261 -4.40 -20.86 14.97
C ARG A 261 -4.89 -19.45 14.76
N LEU A 262 -5.79 -18.97 15.62
CA LEU A 262 -6.29 -17.61 15.57
C LEU A 262 -5.24 -16.60 16.05
N GLN A 263 -5.04 -15.55 15.26
CA GLN A 263 -4.22 -14.41 15.66
C GLN A 263 -4.87 -13.66 16.83
N PHE A 264 -4.03 -12.97 17.64
CA PHE A 264 -4.51 -12.32 18.86
C PHE A 264 -5.56 -11.21 18.59
N TRP A 265 -5.46 -10.50 17.46
CA TRP A 265 -6.43 -9.46 17.09
C TRP A 265 -7.78 -10.00 16.62
N ARG A 266 -7.88 -11.31 16.32
CA ARG A 266 -9.14 -11.99 15.98
C ARG A 266 -9.82 -12.59 17.20
N ARG A 267 -9.13 -12.71 18.35
CA ARG A 267 -9.69 -13.27 19.56
C ARG A 267 -10.76 -12.33 20.12
N GLY A 268 -11.97 -12.84 20.28
CA GLY A 268 -13.10 -12.06 20.78
C GLY A 268 -13.67 -11.04 19.78
N THR A 269 -13.32 -11.12 18.51
CA THR A 269 -13.94 -10.36 17.43
C THR A 269 -14.82 -11.27 16.59
N ASP A 270 -15.96 -10.74 16.16
CA ASP A 270 -16.94 -11.44 15.34
C ASP A 270 -16.63 -11.23 13.84
N GLU A 271 -15.34 -11.37 13.46
CA GLU A 271 -14.90 -11.10 12.09
C GLU A 271 -14.91 -12.33 11.20
N VAL A 272 -15.52 -12.22 10.04
CA VAL A 272 -15.60 -13.25 9.03
C VAL A 272 -15.05 -12.74 7.71
N TYR A 273 -14.10 -13.49 7.14
CA TYR A 273 -13.66 -13.28 5.77
C TYR A 273 -14.52 -14.10 4.83
N THR A 274 -15.12 -13.43 3.87
CA THR A 274 -15.89 -14.05 2.80
C THR A 274 -15.23 -13.77 1.46
N ASP A 275 -15.39 -14.70 0.51
CA ASP A 275 -15.06 -14.44 -0.89
C ASP A 275 -16.33 -14.60 -1.74
N GLY A 276 -16.37 -13.87 -2.84
CA GLY A 276 -17.51 -13.96 -3.78
C GLY A 276 -17.43 -15.17 -4.69
N SER A 277 -16.53 -16.14 -4.45
CA SER A 277 -16.44 -17.36 -5.22
C SER A 277 -17.48 -18.36 -4.74
N ARG A 278 -18.04 -19.13 -5.69
CA ARG A 278 -18.95 -20.22 -5.33
C ARG A 278 -18.16 -21.33 -4.62
N PRO A 279 -18.72 -21.94 -3.57
CA PRO A 279 -18.05 -23.05 -2.88
C PRO A 279 -17.64 -24.16 -3.87
N GLY A 280 -16.41 -24.63 -3.73
CA GLY A 280 -15.82 -25.64 -4.61
C GLY A 280 -15.23 -25.13 -5.94
N GLN A 281 -15.32 -23.82 -6.24
CA GLN A 281 -14.58 -23.19 -7.33
C GLN A 281 -13.37 -22.46 -6.80
N SER A 282 -12.19 -22.74 -7.38
CA SER A 282 -11.01 -21.92 -7.09
C SER A 282 -11.26 -20.49 -7.55
N TYR A 283 -10.96 -19.52 -6.70
CA TYR A 283 -11.04 -18.08 -7.02
C TYR A 283 -10.42 -17.77 -8.39
N TRP A 284 -9.26 -18.38 -8.68
CA TRP A 284 -8.49 -18.15 -9.92
C TRP A 284 -9.13 -18.72 -11.19
N ASN A 285 -10.13 -19.57 -11.08
CA ASN A 285 -10.77 -20.23 -12.24
C ASN A 285 -11.91 -19.43 -12.87
N THR A 286 -12.28 -18.27 -12.30
CA THR A 286 -13.32 -17.42 -12.87
C THR A 286 -12.71 -16.30 -13.70
N SER A 287 -13.34 -15.91 -14.82
CA SER A 287 -12.91 -14.78 -15.64
C SER A 287 -12.89 -13.46 -14.83
N LYS A 288 -13.86 -13.29 -13.91
CA LYS A 288 -13.95 -12.11 -13.04
C LYS A 288 -12.77 -12.01 -12.06
N SER A 289 -12.28 -13.11 -11.53
CA SER A 289 -11.13 -13.11 -10.62
C SER A 289 -9.82 -12.86 -11.35
N ARG A 290 -9.67 -13.37 -12.57
CA ARG A 290 -8.52 -13.06 -13.43
C ARG A 290 -8.48 -11.56 -13.77
N LEU A 291 -9.63 -10.97 -14.09
CA LEU A 291 -9.73 -9.53 -14.35
C LEU A 291 -9.37 -8.70 -13.11
N LYS A 292 -9.81 -9.10 -11.91
CA LYS A 292 -9.43 -8.44 -10.65
C LYS A 292 -7.93 -8.58 -10.35
N ALA A 293 -7.35 -9.74 -10.62
CA ALA A 293 -5.91 -9.95 -10.46
C ALA A 293 -5.10 -9.07 -11.42
N LEU A 294 -5.53 -8.96 -12.69
CA LEU A 294 -4.96 -8.01 -13.64
C LEU A 294 -5.12 -6.56 -13.16
N GLY A 295 -6.26 -6.23 -12.57
CA GLY A 295 -6.50 -4.93 -11.92
C GLY A 295 -5.52 -4.64 -10.77
N ALA A 296 -5.14 -5.65 -9.98
CA ALA A 296 -4.16 -5.50 -8.92
C ALA A 296 -2.75 -5.20 -9.48
N VAL A 297 -2.34 -5.92 -10.53
CA VAL A 297 -1.09 -5.63 -11.25
C VAL A 297 -1.14 -4.24 -11.89
N GLY A 298 -2.26 -3.91 -12.54
CA GLY A 298 -2.49 -2.59 -13.14
C GLY A 298 -2.39 -1.46 -12.10
N LEU A 299 -2.93 -1.63 -10.90
CA LEU A 299 -2.83 -0.66 -9.81
C LEU A 299 -1.37 -0.39 -9.44
N VAL A 300 -0.56 -1.43 -9.28
CA VAL A 300 0.86 -1.29 -8.93
C VAL A 300 1.62 -0.57 -10.05
N LEU A 301 1.44 -1.00 -11.29
CA LEU A 301 2.12 -0.41 -12.45
C LEU A 301 1.72 1.06 -12.67
N THR A 302 0.43 1.38 -12.55
CA THR A 302 -0.05 2.76 -12.66
C THR A 302 0.43 3.64 -11.50
N SER A 303 0.43 3.14 -10.27
CA SER A 303 0.98 3.87 -9.12
C SER A 303 2.47 4.16 -9.32
N PHE A 304 3.24 3.19 -9.83
CA PHE A 304 4.66 3.38 -10.14
C PHE A 304 4.86 4.41 -11.26
N ALA A 305 4.15 4.27 -12.38
CA ALA A 305 4.25 5.21 -13.50
C ALA A 305 3.86 6.64 -13.11
N LEU A 306 2.79 6.79 -12.31
CA LEU A 306 2.37 8.09 -11.78
C LEU A 306 3.39 8.65 -10.79
N SER A 307 4.02 7.81 -9.94
CA SER A 307 5.09 8.26 -9.04
C SER A 307 6.27 8.82 -9.82
N VAL A 308 6.69 8.15 -10.90
CA VAL A 308 7.75 8.66 -11.78
C VAL A 308 7.33 9.98 -12.43
N GLY A 309 6.09 10.07 -12.93
CA GLY A 309 5.57 11.31 -13.53
C GLY A 309 5.52 12.48 -12.53
N ILE A 310 5.03 12.23 -11.32
CA ILE A 310 4.98 13.23 -10.25
C ILE A 310 6.38 13.65 -9.83
N GLN A 311 7.32 12.71 -9.69
CA GLN A 311 8.71 13.01 -9.34
C GLN A 311 9.37 13.88 -10.42
N ASN A 312 9.15 13.57 -11.69
CA ASN A 312 9.64 14.37 -12.80
C ASN A 312 9.08 15.80 -12.79
N TRP A 313 7.79 15.94 -12.41
CA TRP A 313 7.16 17.25 -12.25
C TRP A 313 7.71 18.03 -11.06
N VAL A 314 8.03 17.37 -9.94
CA VAL A 314 8.66 18.01 -8.76
C VAL A 314 10.04 18.54 -9.12
N LEU A 315 10.85 17.77 -9.84
CA LEU A 315 12.21 18.18 -10.25
C LEU A 315 12.23 19.19 -11.38
N ALA A 316 11.12 19.37 -12.10
CA ALA A 316 11.05 20.38 -13.14
C ALA A 316 11.17 21.79 -12.55
N PRO A 317 11.80 22.74 -13.25
CA PRO A 317 11.86 24.13 -12.81
C PRO A 317 10.48 24.71 -12.53
N ILE A 318 10.39 25.60 -11.54
CA ILE A 318 9.14 26.28 -11.17
C ILE A 318 8.72 27.22 -12.28
N HIS A 319 9.70 27.98 -12.82
CA HIS A 319 9.52 28.94 -13.89
C HIS A 319 10.07 28.35 -15.18
N GLN A 320 9.23 28.21 -16.19
CA GLN A 320 9.56 27.64 -17.50
C GLN A 320 9.34 28.66 -18.63
N ASP A 321 9.27 29.94 -18.29
CA ASP A 321 9.07 31.03 -19.25
C ASP A 321 10.31 31.22 -20.13
N ARG A 322 10.09 31.55 -21.41
CA ARG A 322 11.21 31.84 -22.33
C ARG A 322 12.02 33.05 -21.84
N ALA A 323 11.37 34.03 -21.25
CA ALA A 323 11.98 35.24 -20.69
C ALA A 323 12.18 35.08 -19.17
N LEU A 324 13.08 34.21 -18.74
CA LEU A 324 13.40 33.97 -17.33
C LEU A 324 14.17 35.17 -16.79
N THR A 325 13.82 35.68 -15.59
CA THR A 325 14.59 36.69 -14.88
C THR A 325 15.68 36.02 -14.00
N VAL A 326 16.61 36.79 -13.48
CA VAL A 326 17.66 36.28 -12.57
C VAL A 326 17.01 35.67 -11.32
N GLU A 327 16.02 36.35 -10.72
CA GLU A 327 15.33 35.84 -9.54
C GLU A 327 14.63 34.51 -9.79
N GLN A 328 13.95 34.38 -10.94
CA GLN A 328 13.29 33.14 -11.33
C GLN A 328 14.27 32.00 -11.60
N PHE A 329 15.43 32.31 -12.18
CA PHE A 329 16.51 31.34 -12.35
C PHE A 329 17.04 30.87 -10.97
N VAL A 330 17.27 31.80 -10.06
CA VAL A 330 17.73 31.50 -8.68
C VAL A 330 16.71 30.61 -7.96
N GLU A 331 15.41 30.90 -8.06
CA GLU A 331 14.37 30.06 -7.51
C GLU A 331 14.37 28.65 -8.13
N ASN A 332 14.53 28.55 -9.46
CA ASN A 332 14.64 27.25 -10.15
C ASN A 332 15.86 26.47 -9.65
N TYR A 333 17.02 27.11 -9.54
CA TYR A 333 18.25 26.48 -9.09
C TYR A 333 18.12 25.96 -7.66
N ASN A 334 17.66 26.78 -6.74
CA ASN A 334 17.51 26.43 -5.35
C ASN A 334 16.46 25.32 -5.15
N HIS A 335 15.35 25.39 -5.88
CA HIS A 335 14.32 24.33 -5.88
C HIS A 335 14.89 23.00 -6.38
N PHE A 336 15.57 23.00 -7.51
CA PHE A 336 16.14 21.77 -8.08
C PHE A 336 17.25 21.22 -7.17
N SER A 337 18.14 22.07 -6.67
CA SER A 337 19.24 21.68 -5.78
C SER A 337 18.70 20.99 -4.51
N GLN A 338 17.75 21.60 -3.82
CA GLN A 338 17.16 21.04 -2.59
C GLN A 338 16.43 19.72 -2.85
N ASN A 339 15.70 19.62 -3.95
CA ASN A 339 14.96 18.39 -4.28
C ASN A 339 15.85 17.27 -4.80
N LEU A 340 17.00 17.58 -5.36
CA LEU A 340 17.98 16.59 -5.81
C LEU A 340 18.76 15.97 -4.63
N GLU A 341 19.23 16.81 -3.68
CA GLU A 341 20.01 16.35 -2.55
C GLU A 341 19.14 15.69 -1.45
N GLY A 342 17.88 16.08 -1.38
CA GLY A 342 16.92 15.59 -0.40
C GLY A 342 16.80 16.49 0.84
N PRO A 343 15.82 16.19 1.71
CA PRO A 343 15.48 17.07 2.84
C PRO A 343 16.47 17.00 4.00
N ASP A 344 17.31 15.98 4.06
CA ASP A 344 18.31 15.78 5.12
C ASP A 344 19.58 16.59 4.88
N VAL A 345 19.79 17.07 3.65
CA VAL A 345 20.97 17.79 3.24
C VAL A 345 20.65 19.28 3.19
N GLN A 346 21.36 20.06 3.94
CA GLN A 346 21.30 21.52 3.80
C GLN A 346 22.17 21.91 2.61
N VAL A 347 21.58 22.55 1.62
CA VAL A 347 22.24 22.94 0.37
C VAL A 347 22.51 24.43 0.42
N ALA A 348 23.70 24.83 0.00
CA ALA A 348 24.00 26.23 -0.19
C ALA A 348 23.00 26.88 -1.17
N GLN A 349 22.45 28.02 -0.79
CA GLN A 349 21.43 28.73 -1.54
C GLN A 349 22.08 29.75 -2.46
N LEU A 350 21.74 29.70 -3.74
CA LEU A 350 22.16 30.72 -4.70
C LEU A 350 21.38 32.02 -4.46
N THR A 351 22.07 33.16 -4.50
CA THR A 351 21.47 34.50 -4.40
C THR A 351 21.38 35.17 -5.78
N ALA A 352 20.64 36.27 -5.88
CA ALA A 352 20.55 37.06 -7.11
C ALA A 352 21.85 37.78 -7.47
N GLU A 353 22.77 37.92 -6.50
CA GLU A 353 24.12 38.46 -6.73
C GLU A 353 25.10 37.41 -7.28
N GLY A 354 24.65 36.19 -7.49
CA GLY A 354 25.44 35.06 -8.02
C GLY A 354 26.32 34.38 -6.98
N THR A 355 26.15 34.68 -5.70
CA THR A 355 26.90 34.06 -4.60
C THR A 355 26.13 32.94 -3.96
N PHE A 356 26.85 31.97 -3.39
CA PHE A 356 26.28 30.88 -2.63
C PHE A 356 26.34 31.18 -1.15
N VAL A 357 25.22 31.12 -0.46
CA VAL A 357 25.12 31.29 0.99
C VAL A 357 24.94 29.92 1.64
N GLU A 358 25.92 29.56 2.46
CA GLU A 358 25.84 28.33 3.24
C GLU A 358 24.69 28.45 4.26
N PRO A 359 23.95 27.35 4.53
CA PRO A 359 22.97 27.36 5.61
C PRO A 359 23.67 27.61 6.95
N GLU A 360 22.99 28.35 7.84
CA GLU A 360 23.51 28.58 9.21
C GLU A 360 23.74 27.24 9.92
N ASP A 361 24.92 27.07 10.52
CA ASP A 361 25.29 25.87 11.26
C ASP A 361 24.23 25.53 12.32
N MET A 362 23.63 24.34 12.22
CA MET A 362 22.79 23.87 13.31
C MET A 362 23.66 23.59 14.56
N PRO A 363 23.30 24.10 15.74
CA PRO A 363 24.07 23.84 16.93
C PRO A 363 24.12 22.36 17.26
N GLY A 364 25.29 21.75 17.18
CA GLY A 364 25.58 20.36 17.53
C GLY A 364 25.89 19.42 16.35
N VAL A 365 25.91 19.91 15.12
CA VAL A 365 26.36 19.14 13.95
C VAL A 365 27.69 19.75 13.48
N ALA A 366 28.79 19.03 13.67
CA ALA A 366 30.07 19.39 13.04
C ALA A 366 30.01 18.93 11.57
N VAL A 367 29.84 19.87 10.66
CA VAL A 367 30.04 19.60 9.22
C VAL A 367 31.55 19.57 9.01
N VAL A 368 32.10 18.35 8.85
CA VAL A 368 33.48 18.20 8.39
C VAL A 368 33.42 18.28 6.88
N SER A 369 33.70 19.43 6.30
CA SER A 369 34.00 19.53 4.88
C SER A 369 35.28 18.74 4.59
N LEU A 370 35.19 17.68 3.80
CA LEU A 370 36.35 16.90 3.35
C LEU A 370 37.05 17.58 2.17
N TYR A 371 36.46 18.66 1.66
CA TYR A 371 36.93 19.40 0.49
C TYR A 371 37.18 20.86 0.86
N GLU A 372 38.27 21.38 0.37
CA GLU A 372 38.52 22.82 0.36
C GLU A 372 38.14 23.34 -1.02
N ASP A 373 37.06 24.10 -1.12
CA ASP A 373 36.55 24.66 -2.35
C ASP A 373 36.83 26.17 -2.42
N ALA A 374 37.21 26.64 -3.59
CA ALA A 374 37.24 28.07 -3.84
C ALA A 374 35.82 28.62 -3.94
N PRO A 375 35.57 29.86 -3.50
CA PRO A 375 34.26 30.48 -3.61
C PRO A 375 33.85 30.59 -5.08
N LEU A 376 32.72 29.96 -5.43
CA LEU A 376 32.15 30.07 -6.74
C LEU A 376 31.17 31.23 -6.81
N ARG A 377 31.30 32.07 -7.84
CA ARG A 377 30.38 33.16 -8.13
C ARG A 377 29.87 33.05 -9.56
N LEU A 378 28.54 33.14 -9.70
CA LEU A 378 27.89 33.18 -11.03
C LEU A 378 27.80 34.62 -11.51
N GLU A 379 27.99 34.79 -12.83
CA GLU A 379 27.78 36.04 -13.55
C GLU A 379 26.55 35.88 -14.44
N PHE A 380 25.66 36.86 -14.39
CA PHE A 380 24.41 36.88 -15.12
C PHE A 380 24.46 37.92 -16.23
N GLN A 381 24.01 37.54 -17.45
CA GLN A 381 23.82 38.49 -18.56
C GLN A 381 22.34 38.61 -18.82
N GLU A 382 21.84 39.84 -18.82
CA GLU A 382 20.45 40.16 -19.08
C GLU A 382 20.29 41.02 -20.32
N GLU A 383 19.26 40.73 -21.09
CA GLU A 383 18.87 41.56 -22.21
C GLU A 383 17.37 41.82 -22.13
N GLY A 384 16.99 43.10 -22.04
CA GLY A 384 15.57 43.48 -21.88
C GLY A 384 14.87 42.95 -20.63
N GLY A 385 15.63 42.67 -19.53
CA GLY A 385 15.12 42.12 -18.29
C GLY A 385 14.98 40.57 -18.30
N ALA A 386 15.41 39.93 -19.36
CA ALA A 386 15.48 38.49 -19.49
C ALA A 386 16.90 37.98 -19.35
N LEU A 387 17.13 36.93 -18.58
CA LEU A 387 18.43 36.25 -18.43
C LEU A 387 18.77 35.52 -19.75
N THR A 388 19.86 35.93 -20.40
CA THR A 388 20.31 35.37 -21.67
C THR A 388 21.52 34.47 -21.54
N ALA A 389 22.37 34.69 -20.54
CA ALA A 389 23.50 33.82 -20.25
C ALA A 389 23.83 33.74 -18.76
N VAL A 390 24.42 32.62 -18.38
CA VAL A 390 24.99 32.37 -17.05
C VAL A 390 26.41 31.88 -17.24
N SER A 391 27.36 32.43 -16.52
CA SER A 391 28.77 32.02 -16.58
C SER A 391 29.43 32.06 -15.19
N TYR A 392 30.54 31.37 -15.07
CA TYR A 392 31.46 31.50 -13.94
C TYR A 392 32.89 31.20 -14.34
N SER A 393 33.83 31.73 -13.60
CA SER A 393 35.25 31.35 -13.61
C SER A 393 35.60 30.80 -12.22
N TYR A 394 36.06 29.58 -12.15
CA TYR A 394 36.47 28.89 -10.94
C TYR A 394 37.99 28.71 -10.96
N ARG A 395 38.66 29.05 -9.84
CA ARG A 395 40.09 28.86 -9.67
C ARG A 395 40.36 28.44 -8.21
N TYR A 396 40.95 27.25 -8.08
CA TYR A 396 41.43 26.74 -6.81
C TYR A 396 42.95 26.52 -6.89
N GLU A 397 43.72 27.19 -6.00
CA GLU A 397 45.16 27.13 -5.92
C GLU A 397 45.55 27.04 -4.42
N PRO A 398 45.85 25.85 -3.92
CA PRO A 398 46.19 25.68 -2.49
C PRO A 398 47.53 26.33 -2.14
N SER A 399 47.65 26.87 -0.92
CA SER A 399 48.86 27.53 -0.43
C SER A 399 49.96 26.58 0.03
N GLY A 400 49.99 25.30 -0.44
CA GLY A 400 50.93 24.28 -0.04
C GLY A 400 50.72 22.97 -0.78
N GLU A 401 50.91 21.84 -0.06
CA GLU A 401 50.57 20.55 -0.64
C GLU A 401 49.09 20.50 -1.02
N GLY A 402 48.80 19.95 -2.18
CA GLY A 402 47.43 19.87 -2.67
C GLY A 402 46.52 19.12 -1.69
N LEU A 403 45.35 19.68 -1.44
CA LEU A 403 44.31 19.08 -0.63
C LEU A 403 43.24 18.47 -1.55
N PHE A 404 42.44 17.58 -1.01
CA PHE A 404 41.26 17.07 -1.69
C PHE A 404 40.36 18.24 -2.10
N THR A 405 39.98 18.29 -3.38
CA THR A 405 39.06 19.29 -3.90
C THR A 405 38.10 18.67 -4.94
N ALA A 406 37.19 19.44 -5.46
CA ALA A 406 36.29 19.00 -6.50
C ALA A 406 36.12 20.06 -7.58
N LEU A 407 35.94 19.62 -8.82
CA LEU A 407 35.44 20.50 -9.89
C LEU A 407 33.95 20.80 -9.68
N PRO A 408 33.47 21.99 -10.05
CA PRO A 408 32.07 22.39 -9.88
C PRO A 408 31.10 21.72 -10.88
N GLY A 409 31.38 20.47 -11.30
CA GLY A 409 30.60 19.74 -12.30
C GLY A 409 29.13 19.57 -11.89
N ARG A 410 28.89 19.25 -10.62
CA ARG A 410 27.54 19.10 -10.07
C ARG A 410 26.76 20.42 -10.06
N THR A 411 27.43 21.50 -9.69
CA THR A 411 26.84 22.85 -9.73
C THR A 411 26.55 23.25 -11.19
N THR A 412 27.46 22.95 -12.09
CA THR A 412 27.29 23.18 -13.54
C THR A 412 26.08 22.45 -14.09
N ALA A 413 25.91 21.18 -13.75
CA ALA A 413 24.74 20.40 -14.15
C ALA A 413 23.42 21.01 -13.62
N LYS A 414 23.40 21.47 -12.35
CA LYS A 414 22.24 22.16 -11.77
C LYS A 414 21.93 23.49 -12.48
N ILE A 415 22.97 24.23 -12.91
CA ILE A 415 22.81 25.47 -13.70
C ILE A 415 22.18 25.13 -15.06
N LEU A 416 22.70 24.12 -15.78
CA LEU A 416 22.16 23.72 -17.09
C LEU A 416 20.68 23.35 -16.97
N TRP A 417 20.30 22.54 -15.99
CA TRP A 417 18.91 22.18 -15.76
C TRP A 417 18.04 23.41 -15.50
N SER A 418 18.44 24.26 -14.59
CA SER A 418 17.66 25.43 -14.16
C SER A 418 17.53 26.50 -15.21
N PHE A 419 18.52 26.59 -16.13
CA PHE A 419 18.57 27.61 -17.19
C PHE A 419 17.96 27.14 -18.52
N LEU A 420 18.23 25.90 -18.94
CA LEU A 420 17.87 25.44 -20.29
C LEU A 420 16.55 24.69 -20.35
N TYR A 421 16.09 24.08 -19.24
CA TYR A 421 14.90 23.25 -19.26
C TYR A 421 13.66 24.01 -19.78
N GLY A 422 13.11 23.53 -20.92
CA GLY A 422 11.94 24.11 -21.55
C GLY A 422 12.15 25.47 -22.27
N ARG A 423 13.37 26.01 -22.29
CA ARG A 423 13.66 27.33 -22.91
C ARG A 423 14.24 27.25 -24.31
N CYS A 424 14.80 26.14 -24.69
CA CYS A 424 15.37 25.88 -26.01
C CYS A 424 14.80 24.59 -26.62
N GLY A 425 15.26 24.19 -27.80
CA GLY A 425 14.76 22.99 -28.49
C GLY A 425 15.21 21.65 -27.87
N LEU A 426 16.06 21.68 -26.84
CA LEU A 426 16.56 20.48 -26.14
C LEU A 426 15.46 19.66 -25.52
N SER A 427 15.45 18.36 -25.81
CA SER A 427 14.65 17.42 -25.09
C SER A 427 15.21 17.21 -23.67
N ARG A 428 14.38 16.69 -22.77
CA ARG A 428 14.81 16.36 -21.41
C ARG A 428 15.94 15.33 -21.39
N GLU A 429 15.90 14.32 -22.28
CA GLU A 429 16.93 13.28 -22.36
C GLU A 429 18.27 13.88 -22.78
N GLU A 430 18.30 14.71 -23.83
CA GLU A 430 19.52 15.40 -24.28
C GLU A 430 20.10 16.28 -23.19
N LEU A 431 19.26 16.99 -22.42
CA LEU A 431 19.73 17.81 -21.29
C LEU A 431 20.34 16.97 -20.19
N LEU A 432 19.71 15.82 -19.84
CA LEU A 432 20.25 14.88 -18.86
C LEU A 432 21.56 14.24 -19.31
N ASP A 433 21.71 13.95 -20.61
CA ASP A 433 22.95 13.42 -21.16
C ASP A 433 24.09 14.45 -21.09
N LEU A 434 23.83 15.72 -21.38
CA LEU A 434 24.81 16.81 -21.22
C LEU A 434 25.22 17.00 -19.77
N MET A 435 24.24 16.98 -18.83
CA MET A 435 24.51 17.04 -17.40
C MET A 435 25.36 15.85 -16.94
N GLY A 436 25.00 14.64 -17.37
CA GLY A 436 25.71 13.40 -17.05
C GLY A 436 27.17 13.43 -17.54
N GLN A 437 27.43 13.94 -18.73
CA GLN A 437 28.81 14.11 -19.25
C GLN A 437 29.67 14.98 -18.35
N ILE A 438 29.11 16.08 -17.84
CA ILE A 438 29.84 17.00 -16.94
C ILE A 438 30.00 16.40 -15.53
N GLU A 439 29.00 15.70 -15.00
CA GLU A 439 29.06 15.09 -13.68
C GLU A 439 29.96 13.86 -13.62
N GLU A 440 29.89 12.98 -14.64
CA GLU A 440 30.68 11.75 -14.67
C GLU A 440 32.13 11.96 -15.12
N GLN A 441 32.37 12.99 -15.94
CA GLN A 441 33.68 13.32 -16.44
C GLN A 441 34.03 14.79 -16.24
N PRO A 442 34.08 15.29 -15.01
CA PRO A 442 34.22 16.73 -14.74
C PRO A 442 35.55 17.34 -15.20
N GLY A 443 36.57 16.53 -15.46
CA GLY A 443 37.86 16.97 -16.01
C GLY A 443 37.91 17.02 -17.55
N GLN A 444 36.81 16.73 -18.25
CA GLN A 444 36.80 16.79 -19.71
C GLN A 444 36.09 18.06 -20.19
N PRO A 445 36.64 18.72 -21.22
CA PRO A 445 36.01 19.90 -21.81
C PRO A 445 34.76 19.50 -22.60
N LEU A 446 33.71 20.34 -22.52
CA LEU A 446 32.47 20.21 -23.28
C LEU A 446 32.20 21.49 -24.05
N GLU A 447 32.13 21.41 -25.37
CA GLU A 447 31.62 22.47 -26.23
C GLU A 447 30.44 21.94 -27.02
N TRP A 448 29.28 22.54 -26.80
CA TRP A 448 28.06 22.13 -27.47
C TRP A 448 27.27 23.35 -27.94
N THR A 449 26.81 23.32 -29.18
CA THR A 449 26.02 24.40 -29.77
C THR A 449 25.00 23.80 -30.70
N ASP A 450 23.76 23.80 -30.29
CA ASP A 450 22.60 23.33 -31.08
C ASP A 450 21.31 23.85 -30.49
N GLN A 451 20.20 23.70 -31.21
CA GLN A 451 18.81 23.91 -30.73
C GLN A 451 18.57 25.25 -30.00
N GLY A 452 19.34 26.29 -30.33
CA GLY A 452 19.17 27.63 -29.74
C GLY A 452 19.87 27.82 -28.40
N ALA A 453 20.85 26.97 -28.07
CA ALA A 453 21.69 27.15 -26.90
C ALA A 453 23.17 26.87 -27.22
N LYS A 454 24.06 27.53 -26.49
CA LYS A 454 25.49 27.28 -26.52
C LYS A 454 25.99 27.00 -25.11
N ILE A 455 26.74 25.90 -24.94
CA ILE A 455 27.37 25.49 -23.70
C ILE A 455 28.87 25.39 -23.94
N LEU A 456 29.65 25.98 -23.04
CA LEU A 456 31.09 25.87 -22.97
C LEU A 456 31.50 25.50 -21.56
N TYR A 457 32.24 24.42 -21.40
CA TYR A 457 32.85 24.01 -20.14
C TYR A 457 34.30 23.61 -20.40
N GLN A 458 35.23 24.31 -19.77
CA GLN A 458 36.67 24.14 -19.99
C GLN A 458 37.38 23.99 -18.66
N PRO A 459 37.47 22.76 -18.10
CA PRO A 459 38.24 22.48 -16.92
C PRO A 459 39.73 22.31 -17.27
N GLU A 460 40.61 22.76 -16.36
CA GLU A 460 42.03 22.47 -16.37
C GLU A 460 42.44 21.98 -14.97
N VAL A 461 43.17 20.86 -14.94
CA VAL A 461 43.56 20.21 -13.70
C VAL A 461 45.03 19.89 -13.76
N LEU A 462 45.80 20.47 -12.83
CA LEU A 462 47.24 20.23 -12.70
C LEU A 462 47.56 19.72 -11.29
N GLY A 463 48.40 18.69 -11.20
CA GLY A 463 48.81 18.09 -9.92
C GLY A 463 47.73 17.20 -9.25
N TYR A 464 46.65 16.89 -9.95
CA TYR A 464 45.57 16.03 -9.44
C TYR A 464 45.20 14.97 -10.47
N TYR A 465 44.76 13.84 -9.96
CA TYR A 465 44.02 12.86 -10.77
C TYR A 465 42.53 12.82 -10.39
N VAL A 466 41.70 12.64 -11.37
CA VAL A 466 40.24 12.59 -11.23
C VAL A 466 39.81 11.18 -10.83
N ASN A 467 39.03 11.05 -9.79
CA ASN A 467 38.35 9.79 -9.45
C ASN A 467 36.85 10.06 -9.17
N ASN A 468 36.12 8.98 -8.85
CA ASN A 468 34.68 9.04 -8.57
C ASN A 468 34.35 9.85 -7.30
N TRP A 469 35.32 10.21 -6.47
CA TRP A 469 35.16 10.91 -5.20
C TRP A 469 35.60 12.39 -5.27
N GLY A 470 36.24 12.79 -6.35
CA GLY A 470 36.77 14.13 -6.54
C GLY A 470 38.18 14.15 -7.11
N LEU A 471 38.93 15.21 -6.84
CA LEU A 471 40.29 15.39 -7.26
C LEU A 471 41.24 15.03 -6.13
N ILE A 472 42.10 14.05 -6.35
CA ILE A 472 43.10 13.60 -5.40
C ILE A 472 44.45 14.16 -5.81
N PRO A 473 45.19 14.87 -4.90
CA PRO A 473 46.50 15.39 -5.22
C PRO A 473 47.51 14.28 -5.55
N GLU A 474 48.31 14.49 -6.57
CA GLU A 474 49.42 13.61 -6.94
C GLU A 474 50.62 13.91 -6.04
N GLU A 475 51.20 12.85 -5.41
CA GLU A 475 52.37 13.00 -4.56
C GLU A 475 53.56 13.53 -5.34
N GLY A 476 54.11 14.69 -4.90
CA GLY A 476 55.30 15.30 -5.51
C GLY A 476 55.05 16.10 -6.78
N ALA A 477 53.83 16.48 -7.07
CA ALA A 477 53.55 17.45 -8.12
C ALA A 477 54.19 18.80 -7.84
N GLU A 478 54.71 19.45 -8.90
CA GLU A 478 55.36 20.76 -8.75
C GLU A 478 54.37 21.92 -8.57
N GLU A 479 53.14 21.72 -9.04
CA GLU A 479 52.08 22.71 -8.99
C GLU A 479 50.73 22.04 -8.83
N TYR A 480 49.86 22.66 -8.04
CA TYR A 480 48.49 22.24 -7.83
C TYR A 480 47.55 23.36 -8.26
N LEU A 481 46.81 23.14 -9.30
CA LEU A 481 45.88 24.13 -9.85
C LEU A 481 44.65 23.43 -10.40
N VAL A 482 43.49 23.93 -10.07
CA VAL A 482 42.21 23.53 -10.65
C VAL A 482 41.48 24.78 -11.15
N THR A 483 41.22 24.84 -12.44
CA THR A 483 40.39 25.90 -13.03
C THR A 483 39.23 25.31 -13.80
N ALA A 484 38.14 26.07 -13.89
CA ALA A 484 37.03 25.76 -14.79
C ALA A 484 36.35 27.03 -15.29
N GLU A 485 36.36 27.22 -16.59
CA GLU A 485 35.57 28.25 -17.24
C GLU A 485 34.26 27.63 -17.76
N PHE A 486 33.15 28.25 -17.40
CA PHE A 486 31.84 27.79 -17.83
C PHE A 486 31.00 28.95 -18.35
N SER A 487 30.29 28.70 -19.42
CA SER A 487 29.22 29.59 -19.86
C SER A 487 28.10 28.81 -20.57
N VAL A 488 26.87 29.22 -20.31
CA VAL A 488 25.69 28.78 -21.03
C VAL A 488 24.90 30.00 -21.50
N SER A 489 24.52 30.04 -22.75
CA SER A 489 23.75 31.14 -23.33
C SER A 489 22.65 30.61 -24.26
N LEU A 490 21.58 31.40 -24.40
CA LEU A 490 20.62 31.23 -25.48
C LEU A 490 21.15 31.93 -26.76
N ALA A 491 21.03 31.28 -27.90
CA ALA A 491 21.46 31.80 -29.19
C ALA A 491 20.39 32.71 -29.80
#